data_a7ce4d6e81a6582dc5b81d414d29d072
#
_entry.id   a7ce4d6e81a6582dc5b81d414d29d072
#
_cell.length_a   1.000
_cell.length_b   1.000
_cell.length_c   1.000
_cell.angle_alpha   90.00
_cell.angle_beta   90.00
_cell.angle_gamma   90.00
#
_symmetry.space_group_name_H-M   'P 1'
#
loop_
_entity.id
_entity.type
_entity.pdbx_description
1 polymer ?
#
loop_
_entity_poly.entity_id
_entity_poly.type
_entity_poly.pdbx_seq_one_letter_code
_entity_poly.pdbx_strand_id
1 'polypeptide(L)'
;MHDLRYAFRLIRQNWGFSLTVIAILALCIGANTAVLAVVNSAILRPLPYPEPERLMQVVAIWRHEGASAAGNSHAGLTWFAVQDGVPSLDATVYSDWITGVNLGVAGNGVYVRQQRVSAGFFRVLGVAPMIGREFTPDEDRSGGAAAVILSHAVWHGYFQDDTNVIGRGVILRGEPFTVVGVMPAGFRSDTKADLWTPLRPSTIGEGGGSNYSIVARIKNGANRQQASAQLQSLVP
;
A
#
# COMPACT_ATOMS: atom_id res chain seq x y z
N MET A 1 -13.08 -3.29 -55.05
CA MET A 1 -11.66 -2.94 -55.13
C MET A 1 -11.38 -1.59 -55.83
N HIS A 2 -12.34 -1.03 -56.58
CA HIS A 2 -12.18 0.27 -57.23
C HIS A 2 -12.16 1.45 -56.26
N ASP A 3 -12.99 1.42 -55.21
CA ASP A 3 -13.15 2.52 -54.25
C ASP A 3 -11.87 2.80 -53.43
N LEU A 4 -11.14 1.76 -53.04
CA LEU A 4 -9.86 1.90 -52.35
C LEU A 4 -8.76 2.55 -53.20
N ARG A 5 -8.71 2.21 -54.49
CA ARG A 5 -7.74 2.84 -55.40
C ARG A 5 -8.11 4.30 -55.66
N TYR A 6 -9.39 4.62 -55.73
CA TYR A 6 -9.86 5.98 -55.90
C TYR A 6 -9.55 6.84 -54.63
N ALA A 7 -9.81 6.32 -53.46
CA ALA A 7 -9.48 6.99 -52.19
C ALA A 7 -7.97 7.27 -52.07
N PHE A 8 -7.13 6.31 -52.42
CA PHE A 8 -5.67 6.49 -52.40
C PHE A 8 -5.17 7.55 -53.40
N ARG A 9 -5.86 7.66 -54.58
CA ARG A 9 -5.55 8.68 -55.56
C ARG A 9 -5.94 10.09 -55.09
N LEU A 10 -7.08 10.25 -54.40
CA LEU A 10 -7.52 11.51 -53.81
C LEU A 10 -6.61 11.97 -52.70
N ILE A 11 -6.16 11.05 -51.82
CA ILE A 11 -5.21 11.35 -50.74
C ILE A 11 -3.89 11.89 -51.33
N ARG A 12 -3.41 11.29 -52.40
CA ARG A 12 -2.15 11.68 -53.04
C ARG A 12 -2.29 12.99 -53.83
N GLN A 13 -3.46 13.32 -54.35
CA GLN A 13 -3.74 14.51 -55.13
C GLN A 13 -3.85 15.77 -54.19
N ASN A 14 -4.35 15.56 -52.94
CA ASN A 14 -4.52 16.58 -51.92
C ASN A 14 -3.72 16.28 -50.65
N TRP A 15 -2.43 15.97 -50.83
CA TRP A 15 -1.58 15.48 -49.77
C TRP A 15 -1.51 16.37 -48.54
N GLY A 16 -1.48 17.72 -48.70
CA GLY A 16 -1.45 18.67 -47.60
C GLY A 16 -2.71 18.62 -46.75
N PHE A 17 -3.90 18.62 -47.38
CA PHE A 17 -5.18 18.49 -46.66
C PHE A 17 -5.29 17.11 -45.97
N SER A 18 -4.90 16.03 -46.67
CA SER A 18 -4.94 14.68 -46.12
C SER A 18 -4.01 14.52 -44.93
N LEU A 19 -2.79 15.11 -44.99
CA LEU A 19 -1.84 15.11 -43.87
C LEU A 19 -2.40 15.85 -42.66
N THR A 20 -3.04 17.01 -42.85
CA THR A 20 -3.66 17.78 -41.77
C THR A 20 -4.79 16.98 -41.09
N VAL A 21 -5.66 16.35 -41.88
CA VAL A 21 -6.76 15.54 -41.35
C VAL A 21 -6.22 14.33 -40.57
N ILE A 22 -5.22 13.63 -41.10
CA ILE A 22 -4.59 12.50 -40.43
C ILE A 22 -3.92 12.96 -39.12
N ALA A 23 -3.21 14.09 -39.14
CA ALA A 23 -2.57 14.62 -37.95
C ALA A 23 -3.59 14.97 -36.85
N ILE A 24 -4.70 15.61 -37.21
CA ILE A 24 -5.79 15.93 -36.27
C ILE A 24 -6.39 14.66 -35.69
N LEU A 25 -6.72 13.69 -36.53
CA LEU A 25 -7.29 12.39 -36.09
C LEU A 25 -6.30 11.65 -35.18
N ALA A 26 -5.02 11.60 -35.57
CA ALA A 26 -3.98 10.97 -34.75
C ALA A 26 -3.83 11.65 -33.38
N LEU A 27 -3.88 12.99 -33.33
CA LEU A 27 -3.85 13.74 -32.09
C LEU A 27 -5.06 13.46 -31.21
N CYS A 28 -6.26 13.47 -31.79
CA CYS A 28 -7.51 13.17 -31.08
C CYS A 28 -7.54 11.74 -30.52
N ILE A 29 -7.17 10.75 -31.34
CA ILE A 29 -7.12 9.35 -30.91
C ILE A 29 -6.02 9.17 -29.87
N GLY A 30 -4.84 9.77 -30.08
CA GLY A 30 -3.72 9.70 -29.13
C GLY A 30 -4.05 10.30 -27.78
N ALA A 31 -4.69 11.46 -27.74
CA ALA A 31 -5.13 12.12 -26.51
C ALA A 31 -6.16 11.25 -25.75
N ASN A 32 -7.19 10.76 -26.44
CA ASN A 32 -8.19 9.90 -25.82
C ASN A 32 -7.59 8.58 -25.30
N THR A 33 -6.68 7.99 -26.05
CA THR A 33 -5.99 6.75 -25.63
C THR A 33 -5.12 7.00 -24.41
N ALA A 34 -4.41 8.12 -24.36
CA ALA A 34 -3.59 8.50 -23.19
C ALA A 34 -4.47 8.70 -21.94
N VAL A 35 -5.58 9.40 -22.05
CA VAL A 35 -6.54 9.59 -20.94
C VAL A 35 -7.09 8.23 -20.49
N LEU A 36 -7.52 7.37 -21.41
CA LEU A 36 -7.99 6.03 -21.09
C LEU A 36 -6.92 5.16 -20.42
N ALA A 37 -5.66 5.25 -20.87
CA ALA A 37 -4.55 4.53 -20.25
C ALA A 37 -4.31 4.98 -18.81
N VAL A 38 -4.36 6.31 -18.54
CA VAL A 38 -4.23 6.86 -17.19
C VAL A 38 -5.41 6.40 -16.31
N VAL A 39 -6.64 6.53 -16.79
CA VAL A 39 -7.84 6.09 -16.05
C VAL A 39 -7.76 4.59 -15.75
N ASN A 40 -7.41 3.77 -16.74
CA ASN A 40 -7.26 2.32 -16.55
C ASN A 40 -6.17 1.97 -15.54
N SER A 41 -5.04 2.68 -15.56
CA SER A 41 -3.91 2.39 -14.64
C SER A 41 -4.15 2.88 -13.22
N ALA A 42 -4.88 3.99 -13.04
CA ALA A 42 -5.09 4.63 -11.75
C ALA A 42 -6.38 4.22 -11.06
N ILE A 43 -7.44 3.89 -11.82
CA ILE A 43 -8.80 3.69 -11.29
C ILE A 43 -9.30 2.26 -11.52
N LEU A 44 -9.03 1.66 -12.69
CA LEU A 44 -9.62 0.39 -13.08
C LEU A 44 -8.76 -0.83 -12.75
N ARG A 45 -7.46 -0.66 -12.46
CA ARG A 45 -6.64 -1.79 -12.02
C ARG A 45 -7.05 -2.16 -10.60
N PRO A 46 -7.49 -3.39 -10.36
CA PRO A 46 -7.75 -3.86 -9.00
C PRO A 46 -6.46 -3.79 -8.19
N LEU A 47 -6.59 -3.54 -6.90
CA LEU A 47 -5.46 -3.63 -5.97
C LEU A 47 -4.77 -4.98 -6.13
N PRO A 48 -3.43 -5.06 -6.06
CA PRO A 48 -2.68 -6.29 -6.27
C PRO A 48 -2.76 -7.23 -5.06
N TYR A 49 -3.95 -7.33 -4.45
CA TYR A 49 -4.21 -8.14 -3.27
C TYR A 49 -5.34 -9.13 -3.56
N PRO A 50 -5.36 -10.30 -2.90
CA PRO A 50 -6.46 -11.23 -2.96
C PRO A 50 -7.76 -10.59 -2.45
N GLU A 51 -8.89 -10.83 -3.15
CA GLU A 51 -10.22 -10.33 -2.80
C GLU A 51 -10.23 -8.83 -2.44
N PRO A 52 -9.79 -7.95 -3.37
CA PRO A 52 -9.58 -6.53 -3.08
C PRO A 52 -10.89 -5.81 -2.71
N GLU A 53 -12.04 -6.33 -3.13
CA GLU A 53 -13.38 -5.81 -2.80
C GLU A 53 -13.71 -5.92 -1.31
N ARG A 54 -13.05 -6.81 -0.59
CA ARG A 54 -13.18 -6.96 0.86
C ARG A 54 -12.24 -6.05 1.64
N LEU A 55 -11.25 -5.45 0.99
CA LEU A 55 -10.37 -4.47 1.62
C LEU A 55 -11.06 -3.12 1.70
N MET A 56 -10.87 -2.43 2.80
CA MET A 56 -11.34 -1.08 3.02
C MET A 56 -10.35 -0.30 3.86
N GLN A 57 -10.24 0.98 3.57
CA GLN A 57 -9.55 1.94 4.42
C GLN A 57 -10.56 2.60 5.33
N VAL A 58 -10.24 2.74 6.61
CA VAL A 58 -11.04 3.52 7.55
C VAL A 58 -10.73 5.00 7.31
N VAL A 59 -11.76 5.80 7.13
CA VAL A 59 -11.64 7.23 6.84
C VAL A 59 -12.38 8.00 7.94
N ALA A 60 -11.71 8.96 8.56
CA ALA A 60 -12.34 9.91 9.46
C ALA A 60 -12.99 11.05 8.66
N ILE A 61 -14.19 11.43 9.03
CA ILE A 61 -14.91 12.55 8.43
C ILE A 61 -15.06 13.63 9.50
N TRP A 62 -14.36 14.74 9.33
CA TRP A 62 -14.50 15.91 10.19
C TRP A 62 -15.54 16.86 9.59
N ARG A 63 -16.50 17.28 10.42
CA ARG A 63 -17.49 18.29 10.06
C ARG A 63 -17.25 19.53 10.91
N HIS A 64 -16.97 20.65 10.27
CA HIS A 64 -16.80 21.95 10.94
C HIS A 64 -17.48 23.04 10.11
N GLU A 65 -18.42 23.77 10.73
CA GLU A 65 -19.11 24.95 10.16
C GLU A 65 -19.62 24.78 8.72
N GLY A 66 -20.23 23.62 8.41
CA GLY A 66 -20.81 23.35 7.08
C GLY A 66 -19.82 22.81 6.05
N ALA A 67 -18.53 22.70 6.38
CA ALA A 67 -17.53 22.04 5.57
C ALA A 67 -17.29 20.61 6.08
N SER A 68 -17.09 19.67 5.16
CA SER A 68 -16.68 18.30 5.49
C SER A 68 -15.30 18.03 4.89
N ALA A 69 -14.38 17.59 5.73
CA ALA A 69 -13.08 17.07 5.29
C ALA A 69 -12.98 15.59 5.62
N ALA A 70 -12.38 14.80 4.73
CA ALA A 70 -12.14 13.40 4.95
C ALA A 70 -10.63 13.13 4.93
N GLY A 71 -10.16 12.25 5.81
CA GLY A 71 -8.77 11.85 5.85
C GLY A 71 -8.62 10.45 6.42
N ASN A 72 -7.51 9.83 6.12
CA ASN A 72 -7.18 8.48 6.52
C ASN A 72 -6.20 8.40 7.69
N SER A 73 -5.81 9.56 8.23
CA SER A 73 -4.91 9.65 9.38
C SER A 73 -5.68 9.62 10.69
N HIS A 74 -5.28 8.74 11.60
CA HIS A 74 -5.95 8.47 12.87
C HIS A 74 -4.99 8.55 14.05
N ALA A 75 -5.54 8.89 15.23
CA ALA A 75 -4.84 8.73 16.49
C ALA A 75 -4.89 7.27 16.99
N GLY A 76 -4.00 6.93 17.90
CA GLY A 76 -3.98 5.60 18.50
C GLY A 76 -5.27 5.24 19.23
N LEU A 77 -5.95 6.21 19.86
CA LEU A 77 -7.28 6.00 20.47
C LEU A 77 -8.29 5.48 19.44
N THR A 78 -8.31 6.07 18.24
CA THR A 78 -9.20 5.62 17.16
C THR A 78 -8.85 4.19 16.73
N TRP A 79 -7.55 3.87 16.64
CA TRP A 79 -7.12 2.51 16.32
C TRP A 79 -7.66 1.49 17.32
N PHE A 80 -7.46 1.71 18.62
CA PHE A 80 -7.94 0.79 19.66
C PHE A 80 -9.46 0.69 19.67
N ALA A 81 -10.18 1.80 19.48
CA ALA A 81 -11.62 1.78 19.36
C ALA A 81 -12.10 0.93 18.16
N VAL A 82 -11.45 1.03 17.01
CA VAL A 82 -11.76 0.20 15.82
C VAL A 82 -11.44 -1.27 16.08
N GLN A 83 -10.28 -1.55 16.65
CA GLN A 83 -9.84 -2.92 16.96
C GLN A 83 -10.83 -3.65 17.87
N ASP A 84 -11.32 -2.99 18.91
CA ASP A 84 -12.19 -3.58 19.93
C ASP A 84 -13.68 -3.48 19.56
N GLY A 85 -14.07 -2.42 18.86
CA GLY A 85 -15.48 -2.10 18.62
C GLY A 85 -16.06 -2.57 17.29
N VAL A 86 -15.25 -3.10 16.35
CA VAL A 86 -15.73 -3.48 15.01
C VAL A 86 -15.46 -4.97 14.70
N PRO A 87 -16.23 -5.88 15.28
CA PRO A 87 -16.00 -7.33 15.15
C PRO A 87 -16.18 -7.87 13.73
N SER A 88 -16.88 -7.15 12.84
CA SER A 88 -17.02 -7.53 11.42
C SER A 88 -15.76 -7.31 10.57
N LEU A 89 -14.75 -6.64 11.13
CA LEU A 89 -13.49 -6.37 10.45
C LEU A 89 -12.33 -7.16 11.06
N ASP A 90 -11.41 -7.56 10.20
CA ASP A 90 -10.03 -7.86 10.56
C ASP A 90 -9.22 -6.62 10.21
N ALA A 91 -8.90 -5.82 11.21
CA ALA A 91 -8.27 -4.52 11.03
C ALA A 91 -6.79 -4.56 11.43
N THR A 92 -6.00 -3.71 10.80
CA THR A 92 -4.61 -3.46 11.15
C THR A 92 -4.27 -1.99 10.94
N VAL A 93 -3.20 -1.54 11.56
CA VAL A 93 -2.76 -0.15 11.54
C VAL A 93 -1.30 -0.05 11.09
N TYR A 94 -0.97 1.04 10.42
CA TYR A 94 0.39 1.30 9.96
C TYR A 94 0.70 2.81 10.03
N SER A 95 2.01 3.15 10.05
CA SER A 95 2.42 4.56 10.07
C SER A 95 2.16 5.22 8.71
N ASP A 96 1.64 6.45 8.72
CA ASP A 96 1.44 7.25 7.50
C ASP A 96 2.77 7.65 6.83
N TRP A 97 3.89 7.52 7.56
CA TRP A 97 5.19 7.97 7.14
C TRP A 97 6.10 6.81 6.76
N ILE A 98 6.79 6.97 5.62
CA ILE A 98 7.98 6.20 5.29
C ILE A 98 9.19 6.97 5.80
N THR A 99 10.05 6.28 6.52
CA THR A 99 11.31 6.85 7.02
C THR A 99 12.48 6.24 6.27
N GLY A 100 13.36 7.08 5.74
CA GLY A 100 14.66 6.62 5.24
C GLY A 100 15.56 6.23 6.41
N VAL A 101 16.11 5.03 6.34
CA VAL A 101 16.99 4.49 7.40
C VAL A 101 18.22 3.83 6.79
N ASN A 102 19.30 3.75 7.55
CA ASN A 102 20.47 2.98 7.17
C ASN A 102 20.32 1.54 7.68
N LEU A 103 20.38 0.59 6.75
CA LEU A 103 20.44 -0.84 7.01
C LEU A 103 21.91 -1.27 6.96
N GLY A 104 22.45 -1.74 8.08
CA GLY A 104 23.79 -2.32 8.17
C GLY A 104 23.75 -3.78 7.77
N VAL A 105 24.43 -4.12 6.66
CA VAL A 105 24.62 -5.49 6.17
C VAL A 105 26.09 -5.72 5.93
N ALA A 106 26.67 -6.73 6.57
CA ALA A 106 28.08 -7.13 6.40
C ALA A 106 29.09 -5.96 6.51
N GLY A 107 28.86 -5.03 7.45
CA GLY A 107 29.72 -3.88 7.66
C GLY A 107 29.48 -2.67 6.75
N ASN A 108 28.61 -2.77 5.78
CA ASN A 108 28.21 -1.66 4.90
C ASN A 108 26.86 -1.11 5.28
N GLY A 109 26.69 0.21 5.23
CA GLY A 109 25.40 0.89 5.42
C GLY A 109 24.71 1.11 4.09
N VAL A 110 23.46 0.68 3.97
CA VAL A 110 22.62 0.88 2.79
C VAL A 110 21.40 1.69 3.17
N TYR A 111 21.11 2.74 2.41
CA TYR A 111 19.90 3.53 2.60
C TYR A 111 18.67 2.80 2.07
N VAL A 112 17.68 2.58 2.93
CA VAL A 112 16.43 1.88 2.62
C VAL A 112 15.24 2.61 3.22
N ARG A 113 14.04 2.37 2.68
CA ARG A 113 12.79 2.95 3.14
C ARG A 113 12.10 2.00 4.10
N GLN A 114 11.90 2.43 5.31
CA GLN A 114 11.20 1.72 6.38
C GLN A 114 9.75 2.17 6.47
N GLN A 115 8.82 1.23 6.56
CA GLN A 115 7.45 1.45 7.03
C GLN A 115 7.22 0.68 8.31
N ARG A 116 6.54 1.29 9.29
CA ARG A 116 6.14 0.60 10.51
C ARG A 116 4.70 0.13 10.37
N VAL A 117 4.46 -1.14 10.67
CA VAL A 117 3.17 -1.81 10.50
C VAL A 117 2.84 -2.64 11.74
N SER A 118 1.57 -2.74 12.08
CA SER A 118 1.12 -3.55 13.19
C SER A 118 1.11 -5.05 12.86
N ALA A 119 1.09 -5.90 13.87
CA ALA A 119 0.91 -7.33 13.68
C ALA A 119 -0.39 -7.62 12.91
N GLY A 120 -0.36 -8.59 11.99
CA GLY A 120 -1.49 -8.92 11.12
C GLY A 120 -1.61 -8.06 9.86
N PHE A 121 -0.71 -7.09 9.62
CA PHE A 121 -0.74 -6.21 8.45
C PHE A 121 -0.74 -7.00 7.13
N PHE A 122 0.16 -7.94 6.99
CA PHE A 122 0.28 -8.75 5.78
C PHE A 122 -0.90 -9.71 5.62
N ARG A 123 -1.39 -10.28 6.72
CA ARG A 123 -2.58 -11.15 6.73
C ARG A 123 -3.83 -10.38 6.28
N VAL A 124 -4.04 -9.16 6.75
CA VAL A 124 -5.17 -8.31 6.34
C VAL A 124 -5.08 -7.99 4.84
N LEU A 125 -3.89 -7.74 4.31
CA LEU A 125 -3.68 -7.58 2.87
C LEU A 125 -3.82 -8.89 2.09
N GLY A 126 -3.79 -10.05 2.77
CA GLY A 126 -3.91 -11.37 2.15
C GLY A 126 -2.62 -11.86 1.51
N VAL A 127 -1.46 -11.32 1.91
CA VAL A 127 -0.15 -11.72 1.35
C VAL A 127 0.79 -12.10 2.50
N ALA A 128 1.07 -13.39 2.63
CA ALA A 128 2.04 -13.85 3.62
C ALA A 128 3.50 -13.66 3.15
N PRO A 129 4.46 -13.55 4.08
CA PRO A 129 5.87 -13.69 3.76
C PRO A 129 6.15 -15.00 3.01
N MET A 130 7.02 -14.96 1.99
CA MET A 130 7.42 -16.14 1.23
C MET A 130 8.40 -17.03 2.01
N ILE A 131 9.16 -16.43 2.92
CA ILE A 131 10.09 -17.11 3.83
C ILE A 131 9.87 -16.51 5.23
N GLY A 132 9.88 -17.37 6.25
CA GLY A 132 9.68 -16.93 7.63
C GLY A 132 8.21 -16.67 7.97
N ARG A 133 7.95 -15.62 8.75
CA ARG A 133 6.63 -15.28 9.29
C ARG A 133 6.39 -13.78 9.36
N GLU A 134 5.15 -13.38 9.58
CA GLU A 134 4.81 -12.00 9.94
C GLU A 134 5.10 -11.70 11.42
N PHE A 135 4.91 -10.43 11.82
CA PHE A 135 5.09 -10.00 13.19
C PHE A 135 4.07 -10.64 14.13
N THR A 136 4.54 -11.00 15.32
CA THR A 136 3.66 -11.46 16.40
C THR A 136 3.10 -10.26 17.18
N PRO A 137 1.95 -10.43 17.87
CA PRO A 137 1.44 -9.40 18.76
C PRO A 137 2.44 -8.96 19.85
N ASP A 138 3.29 -9.90 20.30
CA ASP A 138 4.34 -9.61 21.30
C ASP A 138 5.46 -8.72 20.78
N GLU A 139 5.80 -8.81 19.50
CA GLU A 139 6.77 -7.92 18.85
C GLU A 139 6.18 -6.52 18.62
N ASP A 140 4.85 -6.43 18.46
CA ASP A 140 4.12 -5.19 18.17
C ASP A 140 3.64 -4.45 19.42
N ARG A 141 4.08 -4.82 20.60
CA ARG A 141 3.83 -4.07 21.83
C ARG A 141 5.05 -3.26 22.28
N SER A 142 4.83 -2.26 23.12
CA SER A 142 5.92 -1.50 23.72
C SER A 142 6.92 -2.41 24.42
N GLY A 143 8.22 -2.24 24.11
CA GLY A 143 9.29 -3.11 24.62
C GLY A 143 9.37 -4.49 23.95
N GLY A 144 8.55 -4.80 22.95
CA GLY A 144 8.62 -6.04 22.19
C GLY A 144 9.97 -6.21 21.46
N ALA A 145 10.28 -7.44 21.05
CA ALA A 145 11.53 -7.73 20.34
C ALA A 145 11.64 -6.93 19.03
N ALA A 146 12.86 -6.50 18.70
CA ALA A 146 13.14 -5.77 17.47
C ALA A 146 13.19 -6.75 16.29
N ALA A 147 12.14 -6.76 15.49
CA ALA A 147 11.96 -7.63 14.32
C ALA A 147 11.90 -6.81 13.03
N VAL A 148 12.34 -7.39 11.92
CA VAL A 148 12.26 -6.80 10.59
C VAL A 148 11.83 -7.82 9.56
N ILE A 149 10.96 -7.38 8.63
CA ILE A 149 10.59 -8.15 7.44
C ILE A 149 11.17 -7.40 6.24
N LEU A 150 11.87 -8.11 5.37
CA LEU A 150 12.54 -7.56 4.20
C LEU A 150 11.62 -7.64 2.97
N SER A 151 11.74 -6.67 2.06
CA SER A 151 11.21 -6.86 0.70
C SER A 151 12.06 -7.87 -0.06
N HIS A 152 11.48 -8.49 -1.08
CA HIS A 152 12.24 -9.36 -1.98
C HIS A 152 13.45 -8.64 -2.58
N ALA A 153 13.32 -7.37 -2.95
CA ALA A 153 14.40 -6.59 -3.55
C ALA A 153 15.59 -6.42 -2.61
N VAL A 154 15.33 -6.13 -1.33
CA VAL A 154 16.40 -6.02 -0.31
C VAL A 154 17.05 -7.37 -0.06
N TRP A 155 16.27 -8.44 0.07
CA TRP A 155 16.79 -9.79 0.26
C TRP A 155 17.64 -10.25 -0.92
N HIS A 156 17.14 -10.09 -2.17
CA HIS A 156 17.89 -10.41 -3.39
C HIS A 156 19.19 -9.58 -3.51
N GLY A 157 19.07 -8.25 -3.35
CA GLY A 157 20.17 -7.33 -3.61
C GLY A 157 21.30 -7.36 -2.57
N TYR A 158 20.97 -7.59 -1.29
CA TYR A 158 21.94 -7.48 -0.19
C TYR A 158 22.20 -8.78 0.56
N PHE A 159 21.33 -9.77 0.41
CA PHE A 159 21.50 -11.09 1.03
C PHE A 159 21.62 -12.23 0.01
N GLN A 160 21.66 -11.91 -1.32
CA GLN A 160 21.94 -12.87 -2.40
C GLN A 160 21.02 -14.09 -2.37
N ASP A 161 19.74 -13.88 -2.05
CA ASP A 161 18.72 -14.93 -1.94
C ASP A 161 19.04 -16.01 -0.91
N ASP A 162 19.85 -15.68 0.11
CA ASP A 162 20.18 -16.60 1.20
C ASP A 162 18.93 -16.94 2.01
N THR A 163 18.50 -18.18 1.94
CA THR A 163 17.33 -18.68 2.71
C THR A 163 17.59 -18.75 4.21
N ASN A 164 18.86 -18.75 4.65
CA ASN A 164 19.24 -18.71 6.06
C ASN A 164 19.21 -17.27 6.64
N VAL A 165 18.60 -16.33 5.93
CA VAL A 165 18.45 -14.95 6.39
C VAL A 165 17.54 -14.83 7.62
N ILE A 166 16.61 -15.77 7.81
CA ILE A 166 15.70 -15.78 8.97
C ILE A 166 16.47 -16.05 10.26
N GLY A 167 16.24 -15.21 11.26
CA GLY A 167 16.97 -15.22 12.53
C GLY A 167 18.29 -14.41 12.49
N ARG A 168 18.71 -13.94 11.31
CA ARG A 168 19.93 -13.13 11.19
C ARG A 168 19.74 -11.75 11.79
N GLY A 169 20.74 -11.29 12.52
CA GLY A 169 20.80 -9.92 13.04
C GLY A 169 21.22 -8.92 11.95
N VAL A 170 20.50 -7.80 11.89
CA VAL A 170 20.84 -6.64 11.06
C VAL A 170 20.80 -5.37 11.91
N ILE A 171 21.50 -4.33 11.49
CA ILE A 171 21.50 -3.05 12.22
C ILE A 171 20.60 -2.06 11.48
N LEU A 172 19.57 -1.54 12.14
CA LEU A 172 18.73 -0.44 11.63
C LEU A 172 18.89 0.77 12.55
N ARG A 173 19.31 1.89 11.99
CA ARG A 173 19.54 3.14 12.75
C ARG A 173 20.45 2.96 13.97
N GLY A 174 21.42 2.05 13.89
CA GLY A 174 22.33 1.73 14.99
C GLY A 174 21.80 0.71 15.99
N GLU A 175 20.57 0.23 15.85
CA GLU A 175 19.94 -0.75 16.74
C GLU A 175 19.88 -2.14 16.10
N PRO A 176 20.07 -3.23 16.86
CA PRO A 176 19.97 -4.59 16.35
C PRO A 176 18.51 -5.01 16.13
N PHE A 177 18.23 -5.54 14.96
CA PHE A 177 16.94 -6.15 14.58
C PHE A 177 17.18 -7.57 14.11
N THR A 178 16.19 -8.45 14.32
CA THR A 178 16.21 -9.83 13.80
C THR A 178 15.33 -9.94 12.58
N VAL A 179 15.85 -10.49 11.48
CA VAL A 179 15.05 -10.78 10.29
C VAL A 179 14.10 -11.94 10.59
N VAL A 180 12.79 -11.70 10.49
CA VAL A 180 11.75 -12.70 10.79
C VAL A 180 10.99 -13.15 9.54
N GLY A 181 11.07 -12.40 8.44
CA GLY A 181 10.38 -12.74 7.21
C GLY A 181 10.94 -12.01 5.99
N VAL A 182 10.58 -12.53 4.80
CA VAL A 182 10.85 -11.93 3.49
C VAL A 182 9.55 -11.94 2.70
N MET A 183 9.16 -10.79 2.16
CA MET A 183 7.96 -10.67 1.34
C MET A 183 8.21 -11.20 -0.08
N PRO A 184 7.16 -11.72 -0.75
CA PRO A 184 7.30 -12.22 -2.12
C PRO A 184 7.63 -11.10 -3.11
N ALA A 185 8.22 -11.49 -4.25
CA ALA A 185 8.47 -10.58 -5.36
C ALA A 185 7.16 -9.92 -5.83
N GLY A 186 7.23 -8.61 -6.07
CA GLY A 186 6.05 -7.84 -6.51
C GLY A 186 5.11 -7.38 -5.39
N PHE A 187 5.30 -7.82 -4.13
CA PHE A 187 4.53 -7.25 -3.02
C PHE A 187 4.84 -5.75 -2.90
N ARG A 188 3.79 -4.98 -2.80
CA ARG A 188 3.84 -3.54 -2.55
C ARG A 188 2.78 -3.22 -1.51
N SER A 189 3.16 -2.56 -0.44
CA SER A 189 2.20 -1.79 0.36
C SER A 189 1.77 -0.55 -0.45
N ASP A 190 0.82 0.21 0.03
CA ASP A 190 0.45 1.52 -0.53
C ASP A 190 1.67 2.45 -0.65
N THR A 191 2.66 2.22 0.17
CA THR A 191 3.96 2.87 0.18
C THR A 191 5.03 1.98 -0.46
N LYS A 192 6.03 2.58 -1.09
CA LYS A 192 7.17 1.85 -1.67
C LYS A 192 8.21 1.55 -0.58
N ALA A 193 7.82 0.80 0.45
CA ALA A 193 8.74 0.39 1.51
C ALA A 193 9.70 -0.70 1.02
N ASP A 194 10.93 -0.66 1.52
CA ASP A 194 11.98 -1.65 1.27
C ASP A 194 12.06 -2.67 2.40
N LEU A 195 11.60 -2.30 3.60
CA LEU A 195 11.47 -3.18 4.74
C LEU A 195 10.36 -2.69 5.70
N TRP A 196 9.92 -3.58 6.56
CA TRP A 196 8.89 -3.31 7.56
C TRP A 196 9.39 -3.65 8.95
N THR A 197 8.95 -2.88 9.96
CA THR A 197 9.21 -3.14 11.38
C THR A 197 7.92 -2.96 12.17
N PRO A 198 7.80 -3.54 13.39
CA PRO A 198 6.60 -3.37 14.22
C PRO A 198 6.32 -1.89 14.51
N LEU A 199 5.04 -1.51 14.42
CA LEU A 199 4.58 -0.15 14.70
C LEU A 199 4.54 0.13 16.19
N ARG A 200 4.07 -0.83 16.99
CA ARG A 200 3.84 -0.69 18.44
C ARG A 200 2.88 0.46 18.73
N PRO A 201 1.64 0.37 18.26
CA PRO A 201 0.68 1.47 18.37
C PRO A 201 0.46 1.87 19.83
N SER A 202 0.31 3.16 20.09
CA SER A 202 0.11 3.72 21.42
C SER A 202 -0.93 4.83 21.38
N THR A 203 -1.39 5.31 22.55
CA THR A 203 -2.31 6.45 22.68
C THR A 203 -1.60 7.73 23.09
N ILE A 204 -0.29 7.66 23.34
CA ILE A 204 0.55 8.78 23.75
C ILE A 204 1.73 8.95 22.81
N GLY A 205 2.44 10.05 22.91
CA GLY A 205 3.54 10.36 22.01
C GLY A 205 3.06 10.44 20.56
N GLU A 206 3.65 9.62 19.68
CA GLU A 206 3.24 9.56 18.28
C GLU A 206 1.77 9.17 18.11
N GLY A 207 1.27 8.24 18.93
CA GLY A 207 -0.13 7.80 18.88
C GLY A 207 -1.13 8.81 19.48
N GLY A 208 -0.68 9.87 20.11
CA GLY A 208 -1.51 10.99 20.55
C GLY A 208 -1.93 11.91 19.41
N GLY A 209 -1.25 11.85 18.26
CA GLY A 209 -1.57 12.60 17.05
C GLY A 209 -2.13 11.69 15.94
N SER A 210 -2.59 12.33 14.85
CA SER A 210 -3.09 11.63 13.67
C SER A 210 -1.92 11.18 12.77
N ASN A 211 -1.29 10.06 13.11
CA ASN A 211 -0.08 9.55 12.46
C ASN A 211 -0.24 8.10 11.94
N TYR A 212 -1.44 7.56 12.05
CA TYR A 212 -1.73 6.16 11.72
C TYR A 212 -2.80 6.05 10.66
N SER A 213 -2.61 5.18 9.70
CA SER A 213 -3.64 4.73 8.76
C SER A 213 -4.16 3.34 9.17
N ILE A 214 -5.48 3.14 9.03
CA ILE A 214 -6.14 1.89 9.36
C ILE A 214 -6.67 1.26 8.08
N VAL A 215 -6.22 0.04 7.79
CA VAL A 215 -6.76 -0.81 6.73
C VAL A 215 -7.42 -2.03 7.34
N ALA A 216 -8.51 -2.47 6.74
CA ALA A 216 -9.26 -3.61 7.26
C ALA A 216 -9.77 -4.50 6.12
N ARG A 217 -9.96 -5.77 6.45
CA ARG A 217 -10.64 -6.77 5.61
C ARG A 217 -11.97 -7.14 6.24
N ILE A 218 -13.03 -7.10 5.46
CA ILE A 218 -14.34 -7.57 5.89
C ILE A 218 -14.25 -9.08 6.13
N LYS A 219 -14.61 -9.54 7.34
CA LYS A 219 -14.62 -10.97 7.69
C LYS A 219 -15.67 -11.74 6.88
N ASN A 220 -15.47 -13.06 6.78
CA ASN A 220 -16.44 -13.95 6.15
C ASN A 220 -17.79 -13.87 6.88
N GLY A 221 -18.89 -13.76 6.13
CA GLY A 221 -20.24 -13.62 6.69
C GLY A 221 -20.63 -12.20 7.08
N ALA A 222 -19.70 -11.22 7.06
CA ALA A 222 -20.00 -9.81 7.23
C ALA A 222 -20.10 -9.08 5.88
N ASN A 223 -20.72 -7.90 5.88
CA ASN A 223 -20.80 -7.05 4.70
C ASN A 223 -20.35 -5.62 5.01
N ARG A 224 -20.11 -4.84 3.94
CA ARG A 224 -19.64 -3.46 4.04
C ARG A 224 -20.61 -2.55 4.80
N GLN A 225 -21.92 -2.75 4.64
CA GLN A 225 -22.93 -1.94 5.32
C GLN A 225 -22.88 -2.16 6.84
N GLN A 226 -22.77 -3.41 7.28
CA GLN A 226 -22.61 -3.75 8.70
C GLN A 226 -21.33 -3.15 9.28
N ALA A 227 -20.19 -3.30 8.59
CA ALA A 227 -18.92 -2.74 9.03
C ALA A 227 -18.98 -1.21 9.12
N SER A 228 -19.62 -0.54 8.15
CA SER A 228 -19.79 0.91 8.17
C SER A 228 -20.67 1.38 9.31
N ALA A 229 -21.77 0.66 9.62
CA ALA A 229 -22.63 0.98 10.75
C ALA A 229 -21.90 0.86 12.10
N GLN A 230 -21.08 -0.19 12.26
CA GLN A 230 -20.25 -0.38 13.46
C GLN A 230 -19.19 0.73 13.59
N LEU A 231 -18.52 1.10 12.50
CA LEU A 231 -17.57 2.22 12.51
C LEU A 231 -18.25 3.55 12.89
N GLN A 232 -19.44 3.81 12.37
CA GLN A 232 -20.20 5.03 12.71
C GLN A 232 -20.62 5.07 14.17
N SER A 233 -20.87 3.93 14.80
CA SER A 233 -21.24 3.86 16.23
C SER A 233 -20.05 4.15 17.17
N LEU A 234 -18.81 4.15 16.69
CA LEU A 234 -17.63 4.51 17.48
C LEU A 234 -17.42 6.03 17.62
N VAL A 235 -18.11 6.81 16.78
CA VAL A 235 -18.04 8.28 16.83
C VAL A 235 -19.10 8.77 17.79
N PRO A 236 -18.72 9.45 18.89
CA PRO A 236 -19.67 10.05 19.82
C PRO A 236 -20.46 11.21 19.20
#